data_4a3fe2cfafbcb47c2818b1f853fed59c
#
_entry.id   4a3fe2cfafbcb47c2818b1f853fed59c
#
_cell.length_a   1.000
_cell.length_b   1.000
_cell.length_c   1.000
_cell.angle_alpha   90.00
_cell.angle_beta   90.00
_cell.angle_gamma   90.00
#
_symmetry.space_group_name_H-M   'P 1'
#
loop_
_entity.id
_entity.type
_entity.pdbx_description
1 polymer ?
#
loop_
_entity_poly.entity_id
_entity_poly.type
_entity_poly.pdbx_seq_one_letter_code
_entity_poly.pdbx_strand_id
1 'polypeptide(L)'
;YYESNQKLLPVIINGSNTSLPQAFLLALQRTLAENELLDIMPETNYKAAVAVIQRWKSDFPVTYTQLEKAIDEPIKKFIEDLEDYSITAYEKFERIYPTLTAGSVFSPFLGFDVVELYESAVRGLRSKGYTGIYVVYDEFSKFLEANISEASVSDTKMLQDFAEKCNRSGEYQMHLMLISHKEIANYIDTLPKQKVDGWRGVSERFKHIH
;
A
#
# COMPACT_ATOMS: atom_id res chain seq x y z
N TYR A 1 -28.32 5.76 4.84
CA TYR A 1 -26.83 5.82 5.04
C TYR A 1 -26.45 6.22 6.47
N TYR A 2 -27.24 7.03 7.17
CA TYR A 2 -26.94 7.45 8.54
C TYR A 2 -27.45 6.49 9.63
N GLU A 3 -28.22 5.48 9.28
CA GLU A 3 -28.78 4.51 10.23
C GLU A 3 -27.95 3.21 10.36
N SER A 4 -27.00 2.99 9.47
CA SER A 4 -26.08 1.87 9.61
C SER A 4 -24.86 2.32 10.41
N ASN A 5 -24.55 1.68 11.52
CA ASN A 5 -23.34 1.88 12.34
C ASN A 5 -22.03 1.49 11.56
N GLN A 6 -21.95 1.86 10.28
CA GLN A 6 -20.82 1.55 9.43
C GLN A 6 -19.75 2.63 9.57
N LYS A 7 -18.60 2.24 10.05
CA LYS A 7 -17.41 3.10 10.19
C LYS A 7 -16.36 2.70 9.15
N LEU A 8 -16.16 3.53 8.14
CA LEU A 8 -15.12 3.35 7.14
C LEU A 8 -13.89 4.19 7.48
N LEU A 9 -12.70 3.65 7.29
CA LEU A 9 -11.45 4.40 7.41
C LEU A 9 -11.20 5.13 6.08
N PRO A 10 -11.17 6.47 6.05
CA PRO A 10 -10.86 7.22 4.85
C PRO A 10 -9.35 7.20 4.57
N VAL A 11 -8.95 6.81 3.37
CA VAL A 11 -7.58 6.86 2.88
C VAL A 11 -7.53 7.86 1.72
N ILE A 12 -6.84 8.98 1.93
CA ILE A 12 -6.77 10.05 0.92
C ILE A 12 -5.44 9.97 0.17
N ILE A 13 -5.53 9.84 -1.15
CA ILE A 13 -4.39 9.92 -2.06
C ILE A 13 -4.46 11.30 -2.73
N ASN A 14 -3.49 12.15 -2.46
CA ASN A 14 -3.35 13.42 -3.15
C ASN A 14 -2.46 13.23 -4.38
N GLY A 15 -2.70 14.01 -5.42
CA GLY A 15 -1.96 13.95 -6.68
C GLY A 15 -0.45 13.82 -6.45
N SER A 16 0.14 12.73 -6.93
CA SER A 16 1.56 12.44 -6.74
C SER A 16 2.23 12.18 -8.09
N ASN A 17 3.52 12.54 -8.17
CA ASN A 17 4.37 12.21 -9.31
C ASN A 17 4.98 10.79 -9.19
N THR A 18 4.47 9.97 -8.28
CA THR A 18 4.92 8.59 -8.07
C THR A 18 4.05 7.61 -8.86
N SER A 19 4.50 6.37 -9.00
CA SER A 19 3.68 5.31 -9.61
C SER A 19 2.40 5.06 -8.82
N LEU A 20 1.34 4.60 -9.48
CA LEU A 20 0.06 4.30 -8.83
C LEU A 20 0.21 3.35 -7.63
N PRO A 21 0.89 2.20 -7.75
CA PRO A 21 1.08 1.30 -6.62
C PRO A 21 1.74 2.01 -5.42
N GLN A 22 2.75 2.81 -5.66
CA GLN A 22 3.46 3.52 -4.60
C GLN A 22 2.57 4.60 -3.94
N ALA A 23 1.75 5.31 -4.71
CA ALA A 23 0.82 6.30 -4.16
C ALA A 23 -0.20 5.64 -3.21
N PHE A 24 -0.77 4.51 -3.60
CA PHE A 24 -1.68 3.72 -2.77
C PHE A 24 -1.01 3.20 -1.50
N LEU A 25 0.21 2.63 -1.62
CA LEU A 25 0.96 2.09 -0.48
C LEU A 25 1.29 3.19 0.53
N LEU A 26 1.82 4.32 0.09
CA LEU A 26 2.17 5.44 0.96
C LEU A 26 0.94 6.04 1.64
N ALA A 27 -0.20 6.15 0.93
CA ALA A 27 -1.44 6.64 1.52
C ALA A 27 -1.96 5.70 2.60
N LEU A 28 -1.95 4.38 2.37
CA LEU A 28 -2.35 3.39 3.37
C LEU A 28 -1.45 3.48 4.60
N GLN A 29 -0.13 3.43 4.41
CA GLN A 29 0.85 3.49 5.50
C GLN A 29 0.67 4.76 6.34
N ARG A 30 0.56 5.92 5.69
CA ARG A 30 0.32 7.20 6.37
C ARG A 30 -0.98 7.17 7.17
N THR A 31 -2.08 6.73 6.56
CA THR A 31 -3.39 6.68 7.22
C THR A 31 -3.38 5.76 8.44
N LEU A 32 -2.75 4.60 8.34
CA LEU A 32 -2.63 3.67 9.47
C LEU A 32 -1.79 4.28 10.59
N ALA A 33 -0.67 4.94 10.27
CA ALA A 33 0.18 5.61 11.25
C ALA A 33 -0.55 6.77 11.95
N GLU A 34 -1.21 7.66 11.20
CA GLU A 34 -1.94 8.81 11.72
C GLU A 34 -3.12 8.43 12.63
N ASN A 35 -3.68 7.22 12.45
CA ASN A 35 -4.78 6.71 13.26
C ASN A 35 -4.34 5.69 14.33
N GLU A 36 -3.04 5.51 14.56
CA GLU A 36 -2.48 4.54 15.51
C GLU A 36 -2.93 3.09 15.23
N LEU A 37 -3.02 2.73 13.95
CA LEU A 37 -3.54 1.44 13.47
C LEU A 37 -2.47 0.55 12.81
N LEU A 38 -1.18 0.84 12.98
CA LEU A 38 -0.11 0.01 12.40
C LEU A 38 -0.10 -1.42 12.93
N ASP A 39 -0.62 -1.62 14.12
CA ASP A 39 -0.74 -2.92 14.78
C ASP A 39 -1.76 -3.88 14.13
N ILE A 40 -2.63 -3.39 13.26
CA ILE A 40 -3.61 -4.25 12.56
C ILE A 40 -2.98 -5.09 11.44
N MET A 41 -1.74 -4.81 11.06
CA MET A 41 -0.99 -5.53 10.03
C MET A 41 0.34 -6.10 10.55
N PRO A 42 0.37 -6.70 11.75
CA PRO A 42 1.62 -7.15 12.36
C PRO A 42 2.35 -8.13 11.45
N GLU A 43 1.64 -9.10 10.87
CA GLU A 43 2.25 -10.09 9.99
C GLU A 43 3.00 -9.49 8.81
N THR A 44 2.48 -8.40 8.21
CA THR A 44 3.13 -7.75 7.07
C THR A 44 4.40 -7.04 7.49
N ASN A 45 4.35 -6.26 8.56
CA ASN A 45 5.48 -5.47 9.06
C ASN A 45 6.62 -6.36 9.52
N TYR A 46 6.33 -7.34 10.35
CA TYR A 46 7.33 -8.22 10.93
C TYR A 46 7.90 -9.20 9.90
N LYS A 47 7.06 -9.79 9.05
CA LYS A 47 7.52 -10.65 7.94
C LYS A 47 8.42 -9.90 6.97
N ALA A 48 8.10 -8.63 6.66
CA ALA A 48 8.94 -7.80 5.80
C ALA A 48 10.31 -7.54 6.45
N ALA A 49 10.36 -7.24 7.76
CA ALA A 49 11.62 -7.05 8.48
C ALA A 49 12.48 -8.33 8.46
N VAL A 50 11.88 -9.48 8.77
CA VAL A 50 12.56 -10.78 8.73
C VAL A 50 13.06 -11.08 7.32
N ALA A 51 12.24 -10.86 6.27
CA ALA A 51 12.64 -11.08 4.89
C ALA A 51 13.86 -10.23 4.47
N VAL A 52 13.90 -8.96 4.90
CA VAL A 52 15.05 -8.08 4.66
C VAL A 52 16.30 -8.61 5.35
N ILE A 53 16.21 -9.03 6.61
CA ILE A 53 17.34 -9.60 7.37
C ILE A 53 17.86 -10.87 6.67
N GLN A 54 16.96 -11.76 6.24
CA GLN A 54 17.33 -12.98 5.51
C GLN A 54 18.01 -12.64 4.17
N ARG A 55 17.51 -11.64 3.45
CA ARG A 55 18.13 -11.16 2.23
C ARG A 55 19.51 -10.57 2.48
N TRP A 56 19.72 -9.80 3.56
CA TRP A 56 21.04 -9.31 3.91
C TRP A 56 22.00 -10.44 4.24
N LYS A 57 21.52 -11.49 4.89
CA LYS A 57 22.32 -12.67 5.19
C LYS A 57 22.82 -13.37 3.92
N SER A 58 21.98 -13.50 2.87
CA SER A 58 22.34 -14.14 1.62
C SER A 58 23.13 -13.25 0.67
N ASP A 59 22.66 -12.02 0.45
CA ASP A 59 23.11 -11.19 -0.66
C ASP A 59 24.04 -10.04 -0.22
N PHE A 60 23.96 -9.63 1.04
CA PHE A 60 24.69 -8.46 1.59
C PHE A 60 25.35 -8.77 2.95
N PRO A 61 26.32 -9.71 3.01
CA PRO A 61 26.88 -10.19 4.28
C PRO A 61 27.55 -9.09 5.13
N VAL A 62 28.05 -8.03 4.50
CA VAL A 62 28.62 -6.87 5.22
C VAL A 62 27.52 -6.15 6.00
N THR A 63 26.38 -5.88 5.37
CA THR A 63 25.23 -5.23 6.03
C THR A 63 24.66 -6.12 7.13
N TYR A 64 24.58 -7.42 6.91
CA TYR A 64 24.17 -8.37 7.92
C TYR A 64 25.07 -8.35 9.15
N THR A 65 26.40 -8.35 8.97
CA THR A 65 27.37 -8.23 10.08
C THR A 65 27.27 -6.89 10.81
N GLN A 66 26.95 -5.81 10.08
CA GLN A 66 26.71 -4.50 10.70
C GLN A 66 25.43 -4.52 11.54
N LEU A 67 24.36 -5.19 11.06
CA LEU A 67 23.15 -5.40 11.85
C LEU A 67 23.46 -6.16 13.14
N GLU A 68 24.19 -7.29 13.06
CA GLU A 68 24.57 -8.08 14.25
C GLU A 68 25.26 -7.23 15.34
N LYS A 69 26.11 -6.29 14.92
CA LYS A 69 26.76 -5.36 15.84
C LYS A 69 25.83 -4.28 16.40
N ALA A 70 24.85 -3.86 15.63
CA ALA A 70 23.97 -2.76 15.99
C ALA A 70 22.82 -3.18 16.92
N ILE A 71 22.40 -4.45 16.88
CA ILE A 71 21.28 -4.95 17.70
C ILE A 71 21.66 -5.24 19.15
N ASP A 72 22.95 -5.38 19.46
CA ASP A 72 23.49 -5.61 20.82
C ASP A 72 22.85 -6.84 21.54
N GLU A 73 22.51 -7.86 20.75
CA GLU A 73 21.97 -9.15 21.21
C GLU A 73 22.17 -10.24 20.12
N PRO A 74 22.03 -11.54 20.44
CA PRO A 74 22.14 -12.58 19.43
C PRO A 74 21.12 -12.41 18.30
N ILE A 75 21.60 -12.33 17.07
CA ILE A 75 20.75 -12.11 15.87
C ILE A 75 19.62 -13.15 15.74
N LYS A 76 19.88 -14.40 16.17
CA LYS A 76 18.87 -15.46 16.14
C LYS A 76 17.71 -15.13 17.03
N LYS A 77 17.98 -14.66 18.27
CA LYS A 77 16.95 -14.23 19.22
C LYS A 77 16.17 -13.03 18.67
N PHE A 78 16.87 -12.05 18.08
CA PHE A 78 16.23 -10.88 17.49
C PHE A 78 15.25 -11.25 16.35
N ILE A 79 15.61 -12.24 15.51
CA ILE A 79 14.73 -12.76 14.47
C ILE A 79 13.53 -13.49 15.10
N GLU A 80 13.74 -14.35 16.11
CA GLU A 80 12.66 -15.02 16.85
C GLU A 80 11.70 -14.01 17.47
N ASP A 81 12.21 -12.95 18.10
CA ASP A 81 11.40 -11.87 18.67
C ASP A 81 10.57 -11.14 17.60
N LEU A 82 11.11 -10.93 16.38
CA LEU A 82 10.35 -10.40 15.26
C LEU A 82 9.28 -11.38 14.78
N GLU A 83 9.57 -12.67 14.67
CA GLU A 83 8.62 -13.72 14.30
C GLU A 83 7.49 -13.86 15.32
N ASP A 84 7.77 -13.58 16.58
CA ASP A 84 6.80 -13.54 17.69
C ASP A 84 6.09 -12.17 17.85
N TYR A 85 6.23 -11.29 16.86
CA TYR A 85 5.58 -9.97 16.80
C TYR A 85 5.96 -9.02 17.95
N SER A 86 7.20 -9.06 18.44
CA SER A 86 7.69 -8.15 19.46
C SER A 86 7.80 -6.71 18.94
N ILE A 87 6.98 -5.82 19.49
CA ILE A 87 6.97 -4.39 19.15
C ILE A 87 8.37 -3.78 19.37
N THR A 88 9.01 -4.12 20.49
CA THR A 88 10.35 -3.61 20.83
C THR A 88 11.40 -4.02 19.79
N ALA A 89 11.34 -5.27 19.30
CA ALA A 89 12.26 -5.75 18.26
C ALA A 89 12.00 -5.02 16.93
N TYR A 90 10.73 -4.79 16.57
CA TYR A 90 10.37 -4.08 15.36
C TYR A 90 10.81 -2.61 15.39
N GLU A 91 10.51 -1.87 16.46
CA GLU A 91 10.97 -0.48 16.64
C GLU A 91 12.49 -0.35 16.61
N LYS A 92 13.19 -1.34 17.19
CA LYS A 92 14.66 -1.41 17.15
C LYS A 92 15.14 -1.61 15.71
N PHE A 93 14.50 -2.49 14.94
CA PHE A 93 14.81 -2.70 13.53
C PHE A 93 14.57 -1.43 12.71
N GLU A 94 13.42 -0.77 12.83
CA GLU A 94 13.11 0.47 12.12
C GLU A 94 14.12 1.59 12.40
N ARG A 95 14.57 1.70 13.64
CA ARG A 95 15.59 2.69 14.05
C ARG A 95 16.97 2.40 13.46
N ILE A 96 17.36 1.13 13.38
CA ILE A 96 18.67 0.71 12.88
C ILE A 96 18.70 0.72 11.35
N TYR A 97 17.63 0.40 10.67
CA TYR A 97 17.56 0.23 9.23
C TYR A 97 18.15 1.41 8.43
N PRO A 98 17.84 2.68 8.71
CA PRO A 98 18.42 3.82 7.99
C PRO A 98 19.94 3.90 8.11
N THR A 99 20.50 3.49 9.24
CA THR A 99 21.96 3.53 9.46
C THR A 99 22.70 2.51 8.59
N LEU A 100 22.03 1.44 8.20
CA LEU A 100 22.57 0.35 7.39
C LEU A 100 22.28 0.52 5.88
N THR A 101 21.37 1.43 5.52
CA THR A 101 20.85 1.59 4.16
C THR A 101 21.02 3.00 3.61
N ALA A 102 22.08 3.69 4.02
CA ALA A 102 22.40 5.06 3.59
C ALA A 102 21.23 6.05 3.78
N GLY A 103 20.52 5.95 4.89
CA GLY A 103 19.43 6.85 5.26
C GLY A 103 18.04 6.47 4.71
N SER A 104 17.90 5.32 4.03
CA SER A 104 16.60 4.88 3.54
C SER A 104 15.67 4.52 4.70
N VAL A 105 14.41 4.93 4.62
CA VAL A 105 13.37 4.53 5.60
C VAL A 105 12.89 3.12 5.26
N PHE A 106 12.71 2.29 6.29
CA PHE A 106 12.12 0.98 6.11
C PHE A 106 10.66 1.10 5.65
N SER A 107 10.32 0.40 4.58
CA SER A 107 8.96 0.30 4.07
C SER A 107 8.50 -1.16 4.04
N PRO A 108 7.68 -1.59 5.00
CA PRO A 108 7.24 -2.98 5.10
C PRO A 108 6.35 -3.42 3.94
N PHE A 109 5.79 -2.45 3.21
CA PHE A 109 4.86 -2.73 2.10
C PHE A 109 5.55 -2.85 0.74
N LEU A 110 6.85 -2.61 0.67
CA LEU A 110 7.58 -2.69 -0.59
C LEU A 110 7.63 -4.14 -1.11
N GLY A 111 7.11 -4.34 -2.32
CA GLY A 111 7.09 -5.67 -2.96
C GLY A 111 5.82 -6.49 -2.71
N PHE A 112 4.86 -5.98 -1.95
CA PHE A 112 3.54 -6.59 -1.81
C PHE A 112 2.56 -6.12 -2.89
N ASP A 113 1.56 -6.97 -3.19
CA ASP A 113 0.43 -6.56 -4.01
C ASP A 113 -0.44 -5.55 -3.27
N VAL A 114 -0.73 -4.42 -3.92
CA VAL A 114 -1.50 -3.31 -3.33
C VAL A 114 -2.88 -3.76 -2.89
N VAL A 115 -3.56 -4.53 -3.74
CA VAL A 115 -4.93 -4.97 -3.47
C VAL A 115 -4.98 -5.90 -2.27
N GLU A 116 -4.04 -6.85 -2.20
CA GLU A 116 -3.90 -7.77 -1.06
C GLU A 116 -3.62 -7.04 0.24
N LEU A 117 -2.78 -5.98 0.20
CA LEU A 117 -2.50 -5.16 1.39
C LEU A 117 -3.74 -4.43 1.90
N TYR A 118 -4.51 -3.83 1.00
CA TYR A 118 -5.77 -3.18 1.39
C TYR A 118 -6.78 -4.18 1.93
N GLU A 119 -6.91 -5.37 1.34
CA GLU A 119 -7.76 -6.44 1.89
C GLU A 119 -7.29 -6.87 3.29
N SER A 120 -5.98 -7.02 3.49
CA SER A 120 -5.41 -7.37 4.79
C SER A 120 -5.69 -6.28 5.83
N ALA A 121 -5.53 -5.00 5.46
CA ALA A 121 -5.86 -3.87 6.32
C ALA A 121 -7.34 -3.88 6.71
N VAL A 122 -8.25 -4.10 5.75
CA VAL A 122 -9.69 -4.17 6.04
C VAL A 122 -10.02 -5.29 7.01
N ARG A 123 -9.41 -6.46 6.86
CA ARG A 123 -9.58 -7.58 7.81
C ARG A 123 -9.14 -7.19 9.22
N GLY A 124 -7.96 -6.56 9.35
CA GLY A 124 -7.45 -6.08 10.64
C GLY A 124 -8.32 -5.00 11.28
N LEU A 125 -8.85 -4.08 10.48
CA LEU A 125 -9.70 -2.97 10.93
C LEU A 125 -10.99 -3.42 11.64
N ARG A 126 -11.50 -4.62 11.35
CA ARG A 126 -12.69 -5.18 12.02
C ARG A 126 -12.50 -5.27 13.54
N SER A 127 -11.32 -5.65 14.01
CA SER A 127 -11.00 -5.69 15.43
C SER A 127 -11.00 -4.32 16.12
N LYS A 128 -10.86 -3.25 15.33
CA LYS A 128 -10.88 -1.85 15.78
C LYS A 128 -12.23 -1.15 15.57
N GLY A 129 -13.27 -1.91 15.22
CA GLY A 129 -14.64 -1.41 15.05
C GLY A 129 -14.90 -0.71 13.72
N TYR A 130 -14.03 -0.85 12.73
CA TYR A 130 -14.30 -0.39 11.37
C TYR A 130 -14.97 -1.49 10.54
N THR A 131 -15.79 -1.09 9.59
CA THR A 131 -16.43 -2.00 8.63
C THR A 131 -15.66 -2.11 7.32
N GLY A 132 -14.72 -1.20 7.08
CA GLY A 132 -13.92 -1.21 5.87
C GLY A 132 -13.12 0.06 5.63
N ILE A 133 -12.67 0.23 4.38
CA ILE A 133 -11.86 1.37 3.91
C ILE A 133 -12.59 2.10 2.78
N TYR A 134 -12.48 3.43 2.78
CA TYR A 134 -12.92 4.29 1.70
C TYR A 134 -11.73 5.07 1.15
N VAL A 135 -11.25 4.67 -0.03
CA VAL A 135 -10.11 5.29 -0.69
C VAL A 135 -10.59 6.40 -1.62
N VAL A 136 -10.04 7.59 -1.47
CA VAL A 136 -10.30 8.73 -2.35
C VAL A 136 -8.99 9.17 -2.98
N TYR A 137 -8.90 9.05 -4.29
CA TYR A 137 -7.80 9.64 -5.04
C TYR A 137 -8.24 11.02 -5.53
N ASP A 138 -7.87 12.02 -4.75
CA ASP A 138 -8.11 13.41 -5.12
C ASP A 138 -7.13 13.84 -6.22
N GLU A 139 -7.60 14.71 -7.12
CA GLU A 139 -6.81 15.19 -8.25
C GLU A 139 -6.27 14.06 -9.17
N PHE A 140 -7.00 12.94 -9.33
CA PHE A 140 -6.61 11.86 -10.23
C PHE A 140 -6.36 12.35 -11.67
N SER A 141 -7.02 13.43 -12.09
CA SER A 141 -6.73 14.12 -13.36
C SER A 141 -5.28 14.56 -13.50
N LYS A 142 -4.63 15.04 -12.44
CA LYS A 142 -3.20 15.41 -12.50
C LYS A 142 -2.31 14.20 -12.75
N PHE A 143 -2.64 13.06 -12.16
CA PHE A 143 -1.94 11.82 -12.45
C PHE A 143 -2.12 11.43 -13.92
N LEU A 144 -3.35 11.49 -14.46
CA LEU A 144 -3.62 11.18 -15.86
C LEU A 144 -2.84 12.13 -16.80
N GLU A 145 -2.86 13.42 -16.55
CA GLU A 145 -2.16 14.42 -17.36
C GLU A 145 -0.64 14.20 -17.37
N ALA A 146 -0.06 13.87 -16.23
CA ALA A 146 1.39 13.72 -16.10
C ALA A 146 1.91 12.34 -16.51
N ASN A 147 1.16 11.28 -16.30
CA ASN A 147 1.68 9.92 -16.34
C ASN A 147 0.91 8.94 -17.25
N ILE A 148 -0.19 9.35 -17.88
CA ILE A 148 -1.04 8.41 -18.63
C ILE A 148 -0.30 7.72 -19.79
N SER A 149 0.63 8.43 -20.43
CA SER A 149 1.46 7.89 -21.51
C SER A 149 2.54 6.94 -21.01
N GLU A 150 2.97 7.09 -19.77
CA GLU A 150 4.03 6.28 -19.15
C GLU A 150 3.47 5.18 -18.24
N ALA A 151 2.20 5.30 -17.84
CA ALA A 151 1.53 4.29 -17.03
C ALA A 151 1.69 2.90 -17.65
N SER A 152 2.15 1.97 -16.82
CA SER A 152 2.39 0.60 -17.23
C SER A 152 1.09 -0.21 -17.34
N VAL A 153 1.16 -1.35 -18.00
CA VAL A 153 0.04 -2.32 -18.00
C VAL A 153 -0.27 -2.78 -16.57
N SER A 154 0.75 -2.85 -15.70
CA SER A 154 0.54 -3.21 -14.28
C SER A 154 -0.23 -2.14 -13.50
N ASP A 155 -0.08 -0.85 -13.83
CA ASP A 155 -0.82 0.23 -13.16
C ASP A 155 -2.31 0.16 -13.47
N THR A 156 -2.67 0.01 -14.74
CA THR A 156 -4.08 -0.15 -15.15
C THR A 156 -4.67 -1.44 -14.61
N LYS A 157 -3.91 -2.52 -14.59
CA LYS A 157 -4.34 -3.79 -14.01
C LYS A 157 -4.60 -3.64 -12.52
N MET A 158 -3.72 -2.99 -11.76
CA MET A 158 -3.89 -2.76 -10.33
C MET A 158 -5.21 -2.02 -10.04
N LEU A 159 -5.53 -0.96 -10.80
CA LEU A 159 -6.80 -0.24 -10.64
C LEU A 159 -8.02 -1.10 -10.99
N GLN A 160 -7.92 -1.93 -12.03
CA GLN A 160 -8.99 -2.87 -12.40
C GLN A 160 -9.22 -3.90 -11.30
N ASP A 161 -8.15 -4.52 -10.79
CA ASP A 161 -8.21 -5.52 -9.73
C ASP A 161 -8.77 -4.89 -8.43
N PHE A 162 -8.35 -3.65 -8.10
CA PHE A 162 -8.88 -2.92 -6.94
C PHE A 162 -10.38 -2.64 -7.08
N ALA A 163 -10.83 -2.16 -8.24
CA ALA A 163 -12.25 -1.92 -8.50
C ALA A 163 -13.09 -3.21 -8.44
N GLU A 164 -12.57 -4.33 -8.97
CA GLU A 164 -13.22 -5.64 -8.86
C GLU A 164 -13.36 -6.10 -7.41
N LYS A 165 -12.33 -5.87 -6.59
CA LYS A 165 -12.37 -6.16 -5.16
C LYS A 165 -13.39 -5.29 -4.44
N CYS A 166 -13.48 -4.00 -4.75
CA CYS A 166 -14.52 -3.12 -4.22
C CYS A 166 -15.92 -3.67 -4.52
N ASN A 167 -16.17 -4.09 -5.76
CA ASN A 167 -17.46 -4.63 -6.18
C ASN A 167 -17.84 -5.97 -5.51
N ARG A 168 -16.85 -6.73 -5.02
CA ARG A 168 -17.03 -8.04 -4.39
C ARG A 168 -16.75 -8.03 -2.89
N SER A 169 -16.55 -6.86 -2.29
CA SER A 169 -16.02 -6.74 -0.92
C SER A 169 -16.95 -7.24 0.19
N GLY A 170 -18.27 -7.30 -0.06
CA GLY A 170 -19.23 -7.84 0.90
C GLY A 170 -19.16 -7.21 2.28
N GLU A 171 -18.93 -8.02 3.30
CA GLU A 171 -18.80 -7.56 4.70
C GLU A 171 -17.49 -6.81 4.99
N TYR A 172 -16.44 -7.05 4.19
CA TYR A 172 -15.14 -6.40 4.28
C TYR A 172 -15.08 -5.23 3.30
N GLN A 173 -15.82 -4.18 3.60
CA GLN A 173 -16.11 -3.12 2.64
C GLN A 173 -14.85 -2.41 2.16
N MET A 174 -14.68 -2.36 0.85
CA MET A 174 -13.66 -1.56 0.17
C MET A 174 -14.35 -0.68 -0.86
N HIS A 175 -14.01 0.59 -0.85
CA HIS A 175 -14.53 1.56 -1.81
C HIS A 175 -13.38 2.37 -2.40
N LEU A 176 -13.46 2.68 -3.69
CA LEU A 176 -12.50 3.51 -4.38
C LEU A 176 -13.22 4.61 -5.16
N MET A 177 -12.87 5.84 -4.90
CA MET A 177 -13.30 7.02 -5.65
C MET A 177 -12.10 7.67 -6.33
N LEU A 178 -12.20 7.86 -7.63
CA LEU A 178 -11.23 8.61 -8.43
C LEU A 178 -11.87 9.95 -8.83
N ILE A 179 -11.26 11.08 -8.44
CA ILE A 179 -11.78 12.41 -8.76
C ILE A 179 -11.00 12.98 -9.94
N SER A 180 -11.72 13.26 -11.02
CA SER A 180 -11.14 13.73 -12.27
C SER A 180 -12.00 14.84 -12.86
N HIS A 181 -11.37 15.85 -13.49
CA HIS A 181 -12.06 16.97 -14.13
C HIS A 181 -12.71 16.61 -15.47
N LYS A 182 -12.26 15.50 -16.09
CA LYS A 182 -12.76 14.99 -17.37
C LYS A 182 -12.88 13.48 -17.26
N GLU A 183 -13.69 12.89 -18.13
CA GLU A 183 -13.75 11.43 -18.27
C GLU A 183 -12.38 10.87 -18.70
N ILE A 184 -12.05 9.67 -18.25
CA ILE A 184 -10.80 8.96 -18.62
C ILE A 184 -10.68 8.88 -20.16
N ALA A 185 -11.79 8.68 -20.86
CA ALA A 185 -11.84 8.64 -22.31
C ALA A 185 -11.17 9.86 -22.97
N ASN A 186 -11.34 11.07 -22.41
CA ASN A 186 -10.77 12.30 -22.94
C ASN A 186 -9.25 12.41 -22.81
N TYR A 187 -8.63 11.55 -21.98
CA TYR A 187 -7.16 11.53 -21.80
C TYR A 187 -6.47 10.48 -22.68
N ILE A 188 -7.22 9.46 -23.17
CA ILE A 188 -6.64 8.30 -23.86
C ILE A 188 -6.65 8.37 -25.37
N ASP A 189 -7.31 9.37 -25.97
CA ASP A 189 -7.50 9.46 -27.44
C ASP A 189 -6.20 9.48 -28.25
N THR A 190 -5.09 9.90 -27.65
CA THR A 190 -3.78 9.99 -28.32
C THR A 190 -2.85 8.83 -28.01
N LEU A 191 -3.29 7.87 -27.19
CA LEU A 191 -2.45 6.77 -26.71
C LEU A 191 -2.39 5.60 -27.72
N PRO A 192 -1.32 4.78 -27.68
CA PRO A 192 -1.28 3.52 -28.39
C PRO A 192 -2.41 2.58 -27.97
N LYS A 193 -2.95 1.81 -28.93
CA LYS A 193 -4.14 0.95 -28.74
C LYS A 193 -4.07 0.08 -27.47
N GLN A 194 -2.93 -0.54 -27.20
CA GLN A 194 -2.78 -1.43 -26.01
C GLN A 194 -2.99 -0.66 -24.70
N LYS A 195 -2.57 0.61 -24.61
CA LYS A 195 -2.79 1.45 -23.44
C LYS A 195 -4.23 1.94 -23.35
N VAL A 196 -4.84 2.26 -24.51
CA VAL A 196 -6.26 2.61 -24.59
C VAL A 196 -7.12 1.48 -24.02
N ASP A 197 -6.87 0.24 -24.42
CA ASP A 197 -7.63 -0.93 -23.94
C ASP A 197 -7.49 -1.12 -22.42
N GLY A 198 -6.30 -0.91 -21.86
CA GLY A 198 -6.08 -0.95 -20.41
C GLY A 198 -6.90 0.10 -19.66
N TRP A 199 -6.89 1.35 -20.11
CA TRP A 199 -7.63 2.45 -19.48
C TRP A 199 -9.14 2.36 -19.68
N ARG A 200 -9.61 1.82 -20.80
CA ARG A 200 -11.04 1.50 -21.00
C ARG A 200 -11.47 0.45 -19.98
N GLY A 201 -10.68 -0.60 -19.79
CA GLY A 201 -10.95 -1.61 -18.78
C GLY A 201 -11.03 -1.04 -17.35
N VAL A 202 -10.28 0.02 -17.03
CA VAL A 202 -10.45 0.76 -15.78
C VAL A 202 -11.79 1.49 -15.77
N SER A 203 -12.07 2.33 -16.78
CA SER A 203 -13.28 3.15 -16.84
C SER A 203 -14.58 2.32 -16.75
N GLU A 204 -14.63 1.17 -17.39
CA GLU A 204 -15.79 0.29 -17.40
C GLU A 204 -16.13 -0.33 -16.03
N ARG A 205 -15.17 -0.35 -15.10
CA ARG A 205 -15.35 -0.90 -13.74
C ARG A 205 -15.84 0.13 -12.74
N PHE A 206 -15.87 1.40 -13.11
CA PHE A 206 -16.31 2.49 -12.25
C PHE A 206 -17.70 2.98 -12.64
N LYS A 207 -18.47 3.36 -11.62
CA LYS A 207 -19.71 4.10 -11.82
C LYS A 207 -19.37 5.59 -11.95
N HIS A 208 -19.70 6.19 -13.09
CA HIS A 208 -19.52 7.62 -13.32
C HIS A 208 -20.59 8.43 -12.58
N ILE A 209 -20.16 9.48 -11.88
CA ILE A 209 -21.03 10.44 -11.19
C ILE A 209 -20.60 11.84 -11.66
N HIS A 210 -21.52 12.59 -12.24
CA HIS A 210 -21.31 13.93 -12.77
C HIS A 210 -21.89 14.98 -11.83
#